data_a48a4dc82dc92c674f2f249a2721e8a7
#
_entry.id   a48a4dc82dc92c674f2f249a2721e8a7
#
_cell.length_a   1.000
_cell.length_b   1.000
_cell.length_c   1.000
_cell.angle_alpha   90.00
_cell.angle_beta   90.00
_cell.angle_gamma   90.00
#
_symmetry.space_group_name_H-M   'P 1'
#
loop_
_entity.id
_entity.type
_entity.pdbx_description
1 polymer ?
#
loop_
_entity_poly.entity_id
_entity_poly.type
_entity_poly.pdbx_seq_one_letter_code
_entity_poly.pdbx_strand_id
1 'polypeptide(L)'
;MKTMTWVFATLLLAASSAFAGEWSLVAGSKDEIVFVDRTSIRQDGELKKARVLHSYSTVRTVGDDAFPHKSEILLYAVRCEDRSLGFEQWTMTAGEIGSGATIWTGHVAGPTLYQDPLNPIVAGIIDSTCNT
;
A
#
# COMPACT_ATOMS: atom_id res chain seq x y z
N MET A 1 -28.50 18.81 49.85
CA MET A 1 -28.33 19.10 48.40
C MET A 1 -27.33 18.12 47.79
N LYS A 2 -27.80 17.28 46.93
CA LYS A 2 -26.92 16.35 46.21
C LYS A 2 -26.52 17.00 44.91
N THR A 3 -25.25 17.33 44.74
CA THR A 3 -24.67 17.77 43.48
C THR A 3 -24.49 16.55 42.60
N MET A 4 -25.25 16.50 41.54
CA MET A 4 -25.17 15.43 40.54
C MET A 4 -24.09 15.80 39.56
N THR A 5 -22.92 15.16 39.69
CA THR A 5 -21.79 15.36 38.74
C THR A 5 -22.03 14.47 37.54
N TRP A 6 -22.37 15.10 36.41
CA TRP A 6 -22.44 14.42 35.13
C TRP A 6 -21.05 14.20 34.61
N VAL A 7 -20.58 12.97 34.65
CA VAL A 7 -19.34 12.58 33.95
C VAL A 7 -19.71 12.34 32.50
N PHE A 8 -19.40 13.27 31.62
CA PHE A 8 -19.43 13.04 30.19
C PHE A 8 -18.26 12.15 29.82
N ALA A 9 -18.53 10.87 29.65
CA ALA A 9 -17.57 9.98 29.00
C ALA A 9 -17.54 10.33 27.52
N THR A 10 -16.52 11.09 27.12
CA THR A 10 -16.23 11.34 25.71
C THR A 10 -15.69 10.04 25.11
N LEU A 11 -16.54 9.32 24.38
CA LEU A 11 -16.14 8.16 23.61
C LEU A 11 -15.31 8.70 22.41
N LEU A 12 -14.00 8.66 22.52
CA LEU A 12 -13.09 8.87 21.39
C LEU A 12 -13.20 7.63 20.50
N LEU A 13 -14.05 7.72 19.49
CA LEU A 13 -14.02 6.81 18.35
C LEU A 13 -12.72 7.07 17.59
N ALA A 14 -11.70 6.27 17.91
CA ALA A 14 -10.53 6.19 17.05
C ALA A 14 -10.98 5.56 15.73
N ALA A 15 -11.27 6.39 14.73
CA ALA A 15 -11.42 5.92 13.37
C ALA A 15 -10.07 5.36 12.93
N SER A 16 -9.92 4.03 12.95
CA SER A 16 -8.79 3.37 12.30
C SER A 16 -8.98 3.55 10.80
N SER A 17 -8.40 4.63 10.25
CA SER A 17 -8.33 4.78 8.81
C SER A 17 -7.42 3.69 8.25
N ALA A 18 -7.76 3.12 7.07
CA ALA A 18 -6.90 2.22 6.30
C ALA A 18 -5.55 2.87 5.94
N PHE A 19 -5.37 4.16 6.26
CA PHE A 19 -4.20 4.99 6.09
C PHE A 19 -3.37 5.18 7.37
N ALA A 20 -3.50 4.26 8.35
CA ALA A 20 -2.60 4.24 9.49
C ALA A 20 -1.19 3.85 9.01
N GLY A 21 -0.38 4.83 8.68
CA GLY A 21 0.97 4.70 8.18
C GLY A 21 1.50 6.04 7.72
N GLU A 22 2.77 6.08 7.40
CA GLU A 22 3.44 7.28 6.88
C GLU A 22 3.68 7.11 5.38
N TRP A 23 2.71 7.55 4.60
CA TRP A 23 2.73 7.44 3.14
C TRP A 23 3.53 8.56 2.51
N SER A 24 4.53 8.18 1.71
CA SER A 24 5.33 9.10 0.92
C SER A 24 5.14 8.84 -0.57
N LEU A 25 4.91 9.91 -1.33
CA LEU A 25 4.84 9.84 -2.79
C LEU A 25 6.21 9.45 -3.35
N VAL A 26 6.25 8.39 -4.16
CA VAL A 26 7.51 7.89 -4.73
C VAL A 26 7.54 7.88 -6.25
N ALA A 27 6.40 7.87 -6.89
CA ALA A 27 6.28 7.93 -8.33
C ALA A 27 4.87 8.37 -8.72
N GLY A 28 4.71 8.90 -9.92
CA GLY A 28 3.40 9.28 -10.44
C GLY A 28 3.42 9.57 -11.92
N SER A 29 2.26 9.38 -12.54
CA SER A 29 1.92 9.78 -13.89
C SER A 29 0.51 10.36 -13.88
N LYS A 30 -0.02 10.75 -15.05
CA LYS A 30 -1.41 11.20 -15.14
C LYS A 30 -2.43 10.10 -14.79
N ASP A 31 -2.04 8.83 -14.91
CA ASP A 31 -2.93 7.68 -14.74
C ASP A 31 -2.78 6.98 -13.39
N GLU A 32 -1.65 7.18 -12.71
CA GLU A 32 -1.31 6.44 -11.49
C GLU A 32 -0.44 7.28 -10.56
N ILE A 33 -0.72 7.20 -9.26
CA ILE A 33 0.09 7.77 -8.20
C ILE A 33 0.50 6.64 -7.25
N VAL A 34 1.77 6.61 -6.84
CA VAL A 34 2.32 5.53 -6.03
C VAL A 34 2.94 6.08 -4.76
N PHE A 35 2.56 5.50 -3.63
CA PHE A 35 3.03 5.85 -2.29
C PHE A 35 3.67 4.64 -1.62
N VAL A 36 4.72 4.86 -0.87
CA VAL A 36 5.30 3.85 0.02
C VAL A 36 5.01 4.24 1.48
N ASP A 37 4.54 3.29 2.27
CA ASP A 37 4.42 3.46 3.72
C ASP A 37 5.80 3.29 4.36
N ARG A 38 6.41 4.38 4.75
CA ARG A 38 7.76 4.39 5.30
C ARG A 38 7.87 3.64 6.62
N THR A 39 6.82 3.61 7.42
CA THR A 39 6.80 2.89 8.69
C THR A 39 6.72 1.38 8.52
N SER A 40 6.33 0.91 7.35
CA SER A 40 6.21 -0.51 7.03
C SER A 40 7.53 -1.15 6.59
N ILE A 41 8.53 -0.34 6.23
CA ILE A 41 9.78 -0.85 5.66
C ILE A 41 10.55 -1.64 6.71
N ARG A 42 10.86 -2.90 6.42
CA ARG A 42 11.57 -3.79 7.32
C ARG A 42 12.50 -4.73 6.57
N GLN A 43 13.61 -5.07 7.19
CA GLN A 43 14.52 -6.11 6.70
C GLN A 43 13.97 -7.49 7.08
N ASP A 44 13.96 -8.40 6.12
CA ASP A 44 13.59 -9.80 6.32
C ASP A 44 14.57 -10.69 5.52
N GLY A 45 15.63 -11.17 6.18
CA GLY A 45 16.71 -11.86 5.49
C GLY A 45 17.41 -10.95 4.47
N GLU A 46 17.49 -11.41 3.24
CA GLU A 46 18.07 -10.65 2.11
C GLU A 46 17.09 -9.65 1.49
N LEU A 47 15.82 -9.69 1.92
CA LEU A 47 14.77 -8.87 1.36
C LEU A 47 14.43 -7.71 2.29
N LYS A 48 14.06 -6.58 1.71
CA LYS A 48 13.33 -5.52 2.39
C LYS A 48 11.89 -5.55 1.95
N LYS A 49 10.97 -5.44 2.91
CA LYS A 49 9.53 -5.45 2.64
C LYS A 49 8.95 -4.09 2.91
N ALA A 50 8.02 -3.67 2.05
CA ALA A 50 7.34 -2.39 2.17
C ALA A 50 5.90 -2.48 1.63
N ARG A 51 4.98 -1.81 2.30
CA ARG A 51 3.62 -1.60 1.81
C ARG A 51 3.62 -0.46 0.81
N VAL A 52 3.01 -0.70 -0.34
CA VAL A 52 2.94 0.24 -1.45
C VAL A 52 1.49 0.40 -1.88
N LEU A 53 1.07 1.64 -2.03
CA LEU A 53 -0.26 2.01 -2.52
C LEU A 53 -0.15 2.53 -3.95
N HIS A 54 -0.86 1.87 -4.86
CA HIS A 54 -1.08 2.33 -6.23
C HIS A 54 -2.50 2.89 -6.31
N SER A 55 -2.64 4.16 -6.66
CA SER A 55 -3.92 4.81 -6.87
C SER A 55 -4.07 5.21 -8.34
N TYR A 56 -5.16 4.78 -8.95
CA TYR A 56 -5.43 4.98 -10.39
C TYR A 56 -6.48 6.07 -10.58
N SER A 57 -6.33 6.87 -11.64
CA SER A 57 -7.28 7.92 -11.98
C SER A 57 -8.60 7.38 -12.55
N THR A 58 -8.56 6.16 -13.10
CA THR A 58 -9.72 5.46 -13.66
C THR A 58 -9.85 4.06 -13.08
N VAL A 59 -11.05 3.48 -13.18
CA VAL A 59 -11.30 2.10 -12.75
C VAL A 59 -10.43 1.15 -13.56
N ARG A 60 -9.74 0.25 -12.86
CA ARG A 60 -8.98 -0.85 -13.46
C ARG A 60 -9.70 -2.17 -13.24
N THR A 61 -9.45 -3.09 -14.13
CA THR A 61 -9.98 -4.46 -14.06
C THR A 61 -8.83 -5.47 -14.26
N VAL A 62 -9.07 -6.69 -13.82
CA VAL A 62 -8.12 -7.79 -13.99
C VAL A 62 -8.75 -8.79 -14.97
N GLY A 63 -7.98 -9.21 -15.99
CA GLY A 63 -8.48 -10.14 -17.01
C GLY A 63 -9.68 -9.59 -17.78
N ASP A 64 -10.73 -10.39 -17.93
CA ASP A 64 -11.93 -10.04 -18.68
C ASP A 64 -12.92 -9.21 -17.84
N ASP A 65 -12.56 -7.96 -17.53
CA ASP A 65 -13.37 -7.00 -16.75
C ASP A 65 -13.74 -7.46 -15.33
N ALA A 66 -12.94 -8.37 -14.76
CA ALA A 66 -13.11 -8.81 -13.39
C ALA A 66 -12.46 -7.84 -12.39
N PHE A 67 -13.02 -7.78 -11.18
CA PHE A 67 -12.48 -7.04 -10.04
C PHE A 67 -12.25 -5.53 -10.33
N PRO A 68 -13.31 -4.77 -10.64
CA PRO A 68 -13.17 -3.33 -10.84
C PRO A 68 -12.70 -2.64 -9.55
N HIS A 69 -11.61 -1.87 -9.64
CA HIS A 69 -11.00 -1.20 -8.50
C HIS A 69 -10.29 0.08 -8.95
N LYS A 70 -10.04 0.98 -8.00
CA LYS A 70 -9.30 2.23 -8.24
C LYS A 70 -7.99 2.33 -7.49
N SER A 71 -7.76 1.46 -6.53
CA SER A 71 -6.45 1.40 -5.86
C SER A 71 -6.08 -0.03 -5.47
N GLU A 72 -4.79 -0.21 -5.29
CA GLU A 72 -4.19 -1.47 -4.87
C GLU A 72 -3.18 -1.19 -3.76
N ILE A 73 -3.20 -2.02 -2.72
CA ILE A 73 -2.17 -2.01 -1.69
C ILE A 73 -1.43 -3.34 -1.77
N LEU A 74 -0.14 -3.27 -2.04
CA LEU A 74 0.72 -4.44 -2.16
C LEU A 74 1.79 -4.43 -1.08
N LEU A 75 2.10 -5.61 -0.56
CA LEU A 75 3.32 -5.82 0.20
C LEU A 75 4.40 -6.30 -0.77
N TYR A 76 5.36 -5.44 -1.07
CA TYR A 76 6.50 -5.79 -1.92
C TYR A 76 7.63 -6.38 -1.10
N ALA A 77 8.31 -7.36 -1.70
CA ALA A 77 9.60 -7.85 -1.27
C ALA A 77 10.65 -7.36 -2.28
N VAL A 78 11.66 -6.66 -1.80
CA VAL A 78 12.70 -6.04 -2.64
C VAL A 78 14.05 -6.60 -2.26
N ARG A 79 14.78 -7.09 -3.24
CA ARG A 79 16.20 -7.42 -3.08
C ARG A 79 17.03 -6.24 -3.60
N CYS A 80 17.59 -5.48 -2.67
CA CYS A 80 18.29 -4.24 -3.01
C CYS A 80 19.58 -4.48 -3.78
N GLU A 81 20.24 -5.61 -3.56
CA GLU A 81 21.52 -5.96 -4.19
C GLU A 81 21.44 -5.94 -5.72
N ASP A 82 20.39 -6.52 -6.30
CA ASP A 82 20.21 -6.61 -7.75
C ASP A 82 18.99 -5.82 -8.27
N ARG A 83 18.35 -5.03 -7.39
CA ARG A 83 17.18 -4.21 -7.72
C ARG A 83 16.03 -5.01 -8.32
N SER A 84 15.78 -6.18 -7.74
CA SER A 84 14.62 -7.01 -8.08
C SER A 84 13.52 -6.87 -7.03
N LEU A 85 12.27 -7.09 -7.43
CA LEU A 85 11.14 -7.04 -6.53
C LEU A 85 10.05 -8.01 -6.98
N GLY A 86 9.21 -8.39 -6.04
CA GLY A 86 7.98 -9.12 -6.25
C GLY A 86 7.00 -8.76 -5.13
N PHE A 87 5.77 -9.20 -5.21
CA PHE A 87 4.80 -8.94 -4.17
C PHE A 87 4.38 -10.21 -3.44
N GLU A 88 4.08 -10.08 -2.15
CA GLU A 88 3.58 -11.16 -1.30
C GLU A 88 2.09 -11.05 -1.00
N GLN A 89 1.57 -9.85 -0.90
CA GLN A 89 0.16 -9.57 -0.61
C GLN A 89 -0.37 -8.54 -1.58
N TRP A 90 -1.64 -8.68 -1.91
CA TRP A 90 -2.33 -7.80 -2.85
C TRP A 90 -3.75 -7.57 -2.38
N THR A 91 -4.13 -6.31 -2.21
CA THR A 91 -5.48 -5.89 -1.86
C THR A 91 -5.96 -4.86 -2.86
N MET A 92 -7.12 -5.10 -3.46
CA MET A 92 -7.79 -4.15 -4.36
C MET A 92 -8.91 -3.45 -3.63
N THR A 93 -9.01 -2.14 -3.77
CA THR A 93 -10.09 -1.34 -3.19
C THR A 93 -10.85 -0.55 -4.26
N ALA A 94 -12.14 -0.32 -4.02
CA ALA A 94 -13.03 0.29 -5.00
C ALA A 94 -12.71 1.75 -5.29
N GLY A 95 -12.26 2.50 -4.28
CA GLY A 95 -11.99 3.93 -4.36
C GLY A 95 -10.53 4.29 -4.58
N GLU A 96 -10.28 5.57 -4.78
CA GLU A 96 -8.92 6.12 -4.88
C GLU A 96 -8.23 6.08 -3.52
N ILE A 97 -6.90 6.03 -3.55
CA ILE A 97 -6.05 6.13 -2.35
C ILE A 97 -6.45 5.12 -1.26
N GLY A 98 -6.71 3.88 -1.65
CA GLY A 98 -7.05 2.79 -0.73
C GLY A 98 -8.43 2.91 -0.08
N SER A 99 -9.29 3.83 -0.52
CA SER A 99 -10.62 4.05 0.03
C SER A 99 -11.67 3.10 -0.56
N GLY A 100 -12.83 3.05 0.07
CA GLY A 100 -13.96 2.25 -0.38
C GLY A 100 -13.86 0.79 0.05
N ALA A 101 -14.76 -0.02 -0.52
CA ALA A 101 -14.84 -1.44 -0.19
C ALA A 101 -13.62 -2.21 -0.71
N THR A 102 -13.17 -3.19 0.05
CA THR A 102 -12.21 -4.18 -0.42
C THR A 102 -12.88 -5.07 -1.45
N ILE A 103 -12.34 -5.07 -2.67
CA ILE A 103 -12.86 -5.86 -3.79
C ILE A 103 -12.27 -7.27 -3.77
N TRP A 104 -10.98 -7.38 -3.51
CA TRP A 104 -10.26 -8.64 -3.46
C TRP A 104 -8.99 -8.52 -2.63
N THR A 105 -8.61 -9.60 -1.99
CA THR A 105 -7.32 -9.71 -1.29
C THR A 105 -6.75 -11.11 -1.46
N GLY A 106 -5.44 -11.19 -1.54
CA GLY A 106 -4.72 -12.45 -1.67
C GLY A 106 -3.27 -12.33 -1.25
N HIS A 107 -2.59 -13.45 -1.19
CA HIS A 107 -1.17 -13.50 -0.89
C HIS A 107 -0.48 -14.62 -1.66
N VAL A 108 0.83 -14.51 -1.82
CA VAL A 108 1.70 -15.50 -2.45
C VAL A 108 2.77 -15.89 -1.45
N ALA A 109 2.91 -17.20 -1.21
CA ALA A 109 4.00 -17.73 -0.40
C ALA A 109 5.27 -17.82 -1.25
N GLY A 110 6.27 -17.01 -0.93
CA GLY A 110 7.51 -16.95 -1.71
C GLY A 110 7.36 -16.20 -3.04
N PRO A 111 7.50 -14.88 -3.03
CA PRO A 111 7.31 -14.07 -4.24
C PRO A 111 8.39 -14.37 -5.27
N THR A 112 8.00 -14.41 -6.55
CA THR A 112 8.94 -14.40 -7.67
C THR A 112 9.46 -13.00 -7.88
N LEU A 113 10.77 -12.82 -7.76
CA LEU A 113 11.41 -11.52 -7.98
C LEU A 113 11.74 -11.33 -9.46
N TYR A 114 11.54 -10.12 -9.94
CA TYR A 114 11.86 -9.71 -11.31
C TYR A 114 12.54 -8.35 -11.31
N GLN A 115 13.20 -8.02 -12.41
CA GLN A 115 13.81 -6.71 -12.64
C GLN A 115 13.03 -5.97 -13.73
N ASP A 116 12.82 -4.68 -13.53
CA ASP A 116 12.19 -3.80 -14.51
C ASP A 116 12.89 -2.42 -14.50
N PRO A 117 14.14 -2.36 -14.96
CA PRO A 117 14.99 -1.19 -14.76
C PRO A 117 14.54 0.05 -15.55
N LEU A 118 13.69 -0.11 -16.56
CA LEU A 118 13.20 1.01 -17.37
C LEU A 118 11.86 1.56 -16.87
N ASN A 119 11.24 0.92 -15.89
CA ASN A 119 9.97 1.38 -15.32
C ASN A 119 10.25 2.36 -14.17
N PRO A 120 9.89 3.66 -14.31
CA PRO A 120 10.17 4.67 -13.29
C PRO A 120 9.38 4.44 -11.99
N ILE A 121 8.23 3.78 -12.05
CA ILE A 121 7.44 3.43 -10.86
C ILE A 121 8.18 2.37 -10.06
N VAL A 122 8.64 1.31 -10.70
CA VAL A 122 9.43 0.24 -10.07
C VAL A 122 10.72 0.82 -9.47
N ALA A 123 11.43 1.66 -10.22
CA ALA A 123 12.63 2.34 -9.72
C ALA A 123 12.33 3.19 -8.47
N GLY A 124 11.24 3.94 -8.46
CA GLY A 124 10.82 4.74 -7.32
C GLY A 124 10.50 3.89 -6.08
N ILE A 125 9.82 2.77 -6.25
CA ILE A 125 9.53 1.83 -5.16
C ILE A 125 10.84 1.25 -4.58
N ILE A 126 11.74 0.79 -5.43
CA ILE A 126 13.02 0.21 -5.00
C ILE A 126 13.87 1.26 -4.28
N ASP A 127 14.02 2.45 -4.84
CA ASP A 127 14.82 3.52 -4.25
C ASP A 127 14.28 3.94 -2.88
N SER A 128 12.97 4.12 -2.76
CA SER A 128 12.33 4.46 -1.49
C SER A 128 12.49 3.36 -0.45
N THR A 129 12.42 2.11 -0.84
CA THR A 129 12.55 0.95 0.07
C THR A 129 13.99 0.72 0.48
N CYS A 130 14.95 0.83 -0.44
CA CYS A 130 16.35 0.48 -0.21
C CYS A 130 17.17 1.61 0.45
N ASN A 131 16.76 2.88 0.28
CA ASN A 131 17.47 4.03 0.84
C ASN A 131 17.00 4.42 2.25
N THR A 132 16.38 3.51 2.93
CA THR A 132 15.89 3.71 4.30
C THR A 132 16.77 3.01 5.30
#